data_befbb4e43bbf0be178f8e6a4455b307d
#
_entry.id   befbb4e43bbf0be178f8e6a4455b307d
#
_cell.length_a   1.000
_cell.length_b   1.000
_cell.length_c   1.000
_cell.angle_alpha   90.00
_cell.angle_beta   90.00
_cell.angle_gamma   90.00
#
_symmetry.space_group_name_H-M   'P 1'
#
loop_
_entity.id
_entity.type
_entity.pdbx_description
1 polymer ?
#
loop_
_entity_poly.entity_id
_entity_poly.type
_entity_poly.pdbx_seq_one_letter_code
_entity_poly.pdbx_strand_id
1 'polypeptide(L)' 'MIDFIFAILMIQNGSVIEYVPTNSIADCLEQKRIVSRQIGENQKGIYMKCKQVKADIEIDMGNRKRILKIYEE' A
#
# COMPACT_ATOMS: atom_id res chain seq x y z
N MET A 1 6.45 2.57 15.75
CA MET A 1 7.80 2.79 15.17
C MET A 1 7.65 3.50 13.83
N ILE A 2 8.34 4.63 13.69
CA ILE A 2 8.28 5.40 12.45
C ILE A 2 9.35 4.89 11.49
N ASP A 3 8.97 4.58 10.28
CA ASP A 3 9.89 4.04 9.28
C ASP A 3 9.40 4.39 7.87
N PHE A 4 10.29 4.28 6.90
CA PHE A 4 9.94 4.37 5.50
C PHE A 4 9.62 2.97 4.98
N ILE A 5 8.44 2.82 4.41
CA ILE A 5 8.02 1.55 3.83
C ILE A 5 7.49 1.76 2.42
N PHE A 6 7.56 0.71 1.61
CA PHE A 6 6.85 0.70 0.34
C PHE A 6 5.43 0.24 0.59
N ALA A 7 4.49 1.02 0.12
CA ALA A 7 3.08 0.72 0.28
C ALA A 7 2.36 0.83 -1.06
N ILE A 8 1.31 0.02 -1.21
CA ILE A 8 0.39 0.17 -2.33
C ILE A 8 -0.65 1.20 -1.92
N LEU A 9 -0.75 2.26 -2.69
CA LEU A 9 -1.78 3.27 -2.50
C LEU A 9 -2.93 2.94 -3.45
N MET A 10 -4.10 2.70 -2.89
CA MET A 10 -5.32 2.54 -3.68
C MET A 10 -5.98 3.90 -3.83
N ILE A 11 -6.10 4.36 -5.07
CA ILE A 11 -6.60 5.68 -5.39
C ILE A 11 -7.93 5.55 -6.14
N GLN A 12 -8.95 6.23 -5.65
CA GLN A 12 -10.25 6.29 -6.28
C GLN A 12 -10.66 7.75 -6.45
N ASN A 13 -10.98 8.13 -7.70
CA ASN A 13 -11.41 9.49 -8.04
C ASN A 13 -10.43 10.57 -7.56
N GLY A 14 -9.13 10.28 -7.65
CA GLY A 14 -8.07 11.20 -7.23
C GLY A 14 -7.76 11.21 -5.75
N SER A 15 -8.44 10.39 -4.95
CA SER A 15 -8.23 10.33 -3.49
C SER A 15 -7.71 8.97 -3.08
N VAL A 16 -6.73 8.97 -2.19
CA VAL A 16 -6.21 7.72 -1.62
C VAL A 16 -7.21 7.18 -0.60
N ILE A 17 -7.71 5.98 -0.85
CA ILE A 17 -8.70 5.34 0.02
C ILE A 17 -8.09 4.27 0.93
N GLU A 18 -6.93 3.73 0.57
CA GLU A 18 -6.30 2.68 1.35
C GLU A 18 -4.80 2.63 1.11
N TYR A 19 -4.06 2.22 2.14
CA TYR A 19 -2.63 1.97 2.09
C TYR A 19 -2.39 0.51 2.48
N VAL A 20 -1.70 -0.24 1.63
CA VAL A 20 -1.34 -1.63 1.93
C VAL A 20 0.17 -1.71 2.14
N PRO A 21 0.64 -2.00 3.36
CA PRO A 21 2.08 -2.07 3.62
C PRO A 21 2.70 -3.30 2.96
N THR A 22 3.93 -3.14 2.48
CA THR A 22 4.70 -4.23 1.87
C THR A 22 6.11 -4.25 2.45
N ASN A 23 6.85 -5.32 2.19
CA ASN A 23 8.20 -5.50 2.75
C ASN A 23 9.30 -4.86 1.92
N SER A 24 9.08 -4.69 0.61
CA SER A 24 10.06 -4.14 -0.30
C SER A 24 9.38 -3.63 -1.56
N ILE A 25 10.14 -2.94 -2.42
CA ILE A 25 9.60 -2.49 -3.71
C ILE A 25 9.21 -3.69 -4.59
N ALA A 26 9.99 -4.76 -4.56
CA ALA A 26 9.67 -5.97 -5.32
C ALA A 26 8.37 -6.60 -4.83
N ASP A 27 8.18 -6.69 -3.52
CA ASP A 27 6.96 -7.18 -2.91
C ASP A 27 5.77 -6.29 -3.25
N CYS A 28 5.96 -4.97 -3.20
CA CYS A 28 4.92 -4.01 -3.56
C CYS A 28 4.44 -4.22 -5.00
N LEU A 29 5.35 -4.36 -5.94
CA LEU A 29 5.02 -4.56 -7.35
C LEU A 29 4.30 -5.90 -7.57
N GLU A 30 4.73 -6.94 -6.87
CA GLU A 30 4.10 -8.26 -6.95
C GLU A 30 2.66 -8.20 -6.39
N GLN A 31 2.48 -7.62 -5.22
CA GLN A 31 1.17 -7.47 -4.60
C GLN A 31 0.25 -6.60 -5.45
N LYS A 32 0.78 -5.52 -6.01
CA LYS A 32 0.03 -4.67 -6.92
C LYS A 32 -0.52 -5.47 -8.11
N ARG A 33 0.30 -6.35 -8.68
CA ARG A 33 -0.11 -7.19 -9.80
C ARG A 33 -1.24 -8.14 -9.41
N ILE A 34 -1.11 -8.77 -8.24
CA ILE A 34 -2.12 -9.71 -7.73
C ILE A 34 -3.44 -9.01 -7.47
N VAL A 35 -3.41 -7.88 -6.80
CA VAL A 35 -4.61 -7.10 -6.47
C VAL A 35 -5.27 -6.55 -7.74
N SER A 36 -4.47 -6.10 -8.71
CA SER A 36 -4.99 -5.65 -10.01
C SER A 36 -5.79 -6.73 -10.72
N ARG A 37 -5.34 -7.99 -10.64
CA ARG A 37 -6.07 -9.11 -11.23
C ARG A 37 -7.38 -9.37 -10.51
N GLN A 38 -7.39 -9.25 -9.18
CA GLN A 38 -8.59 -9.50 -8.37
C GLN A 38 -9.67 -8.45 -8.59
N ILE A 39 -9.25 -7.18 -8.69
CA ILE A 39 -10.18 -6.07 -8.89
C ILE A 39 -10.64 -6.01 -10.36
N GLY A 40 -9.80 -6.48 -11.30
CA GLY A 40 -10.05 -6.34 -12.72
C GLY A 40 -9.58 -4.99 -13.25
N GLU A 41 -9.06 -4.98 -14.46
CA GLU A 41 -8.48 -3.78 -15.07
C GLU A 41 -9.53 -2.75 -15.50
N ASN A 42 -10.80 -3.12 -15.46
CA ASN A 42 -11.89 -2.33 -16.01
C ASN A 42 -12.68 -1.54 -14.97
N GLN A 43 -12.25 -1.52 -13.72
CA GLN A 43 -12.91 -0.67 -12.72
C GLN A 43 -12.46 0.78 -12.91
N LYS A 44 -13.38 1.58 -13.42
CA LYS A 44 -13.12 2.99 -13.67
C LYS A 44 -12.91 3.74 -12.38
N GLY A 45 -11.89 4.58 -12.36
CA GLY A 45 -11.61 5.47 -11.26
C GLY A 45 -10.78 4.88 -10.13
N ILE A 46 -10.45 3.59 -10.20
CA ILE A 46 -9.60 2.95 -9.20
C ILE A 46 -8.27 2.56 -9.82
N TYR A 47 -7.17 3.03 -9.23
CA TYR A 47 -5.84 2.54 -9.58
C TYR A 47 -4.98 2.40 -8.36
N MET A 48 -3.90 1.65 -8.54
CA MET A 48 -2.95 1.37 -7.50
C MET A 48 -1.58 1.90 -7.88
N LYS A 49 -0.85 2.37 -6.88
CA LYS A 49 0.48 2.91 -7.05
C LYS A 49 1.37 2.41 -5.93
N CYS A 50 2.57 1.96 -6.28
CA CYS A 50 3.60 1.65 -5.30
C CYS A 50 4.39 2.90 -5.00
N LYS A 51 4.49 3.26 -3.72
CA LYS A 51 5.21 4.44 -3.28
C LYS A 51 5.85 4.20 -1.93
N GLN A 52 7.03 4.77 -1.71
CA GLN A 52 7.64 4.80 -0.39
C GLN A 52 6.99 5.89 0.43
N VAL A 53 6.52 5.54 1.62
CA VAL A 53 5.88 6.48 2.53
C VAL A 53 6.53 6.41 3.91
N LYS A 54 6.52 7.53 4.62
CA LYS A 54 6.93 7.59 6.02
C LYS A 54 5.71 7.37 6.88
N ALA A 55 5.75 6.32 7.69
CA ALA A 55 4.59 5.90 8.46
C ALA A 55 4.96 5.42 9.84
N ASP A 56 4.03 5.53 10.76
CA ASP A 56 4.11 4.87 12.05
C ASP A 56 3.59 3.44 11.87
N ILE A 57 4.44 2.47 12.19
CA ILE A 57 4.20 1.07 11.89
C ILE A 57 4.19 0.27 13.19
N GLU A 58 3.23 -0.62 13.30
CA GLU A 58 3.17 -1.62 14.35
C GLU A 58 3.40 -3.00 13.73
N ILE A 59 4.20 -3.83 14.39
CA ILE A 59 4.40 -5.21 13.99
C ILE A 59 3.58 -6.07 14.95
N ASP A 60 2.61 -6.80 14.41
CA ASP A 60 1.78 -7.67 15.21
C ASP A 60 2.45 -9.03 15.44
N MET A 61 1.77 -9.93 16.15
CA MET A 61 2.30 -11.24 16.56
C MET A 61 2.65 -12.16 15.38
N GLY A 62 2.13 -11.88 14.19
CA GLY A 62 2.43 -12.63 12.98
C GLY A 62 3.51 -12.01 12.11
N ASN A 63 4.29 -11.08 12.63
CA ASN A 63 5.28 -10.29 11.89
C ASN A 63 4.68 -9.50 10.73
N ARG A 64 3.41 -9.18 10.81
CA ARG A 64 2.73 -8.36 9.81
C ARG A 64 2.90 -6.89 10.16
N LYS A 65 3.31 -6.11 9.18
CA LYS A 65 3.39 -4.66 9.32
C LYS A 65 1.99 -4.07 9.21
N ARG A 66 1.69 -3.19 10.14
CA ARG A 66 0.42 -2.48 10.17
C ARG A 66 0.70 -0.99 10.22
N ILE A 67 0.06 -0.25 9.32
CA ILE A 67 0.20 1.21 9.28
C ILE A 67 -0.77 1.83 10.28
N LEU A 68 -0.23 2.55 11.25
CA LEU A 68 -1.03 3.29 12.23
C LEU A 68 -1.31 4.70 11.75
N LYS A 69 -0.32 5.33 11.11
CA LYS A 69 -0.42 6.71 10.65
C LYS A 69 0.57 6.95 9.53
N ILE A 70 0.15 7.71 8.52
CA ILE A 70 1.01 8.16 7.43
C ILE A 70 1.43 9.60 7.70
N TYR A 71 2.74 9.85 7.70
CA TYR A 71 3.29 11.19 7.91
C TYR A 71 3.63 11.88 6.60
N GLU A 72 4.00 11.09 5.58
CA GLU A 72 4.44 11.62 4.31
C GLU A 72 4.11 10.64 3.19
N GLU A 73 3.52 11.14 2.15
CA GLU A 73 3.17 10.38 0.94
C GLU A 73 4.14 10.60 -0.20
#